data_d8596f6200e08c3f6a91ebf7c991b897
#
_entry.id   d8596f6200e08c3f6a91ebf7c991b897
#
_cell.length_a   1.000
_cell.length_b   1.000
_cell.length_c   1.000
_cell.angle_alpha   90.00
_cell.angle_beta   90.00
_cell.angle_gamma   90.00
#
_symmetry.space_group_name_H-M   'P 1'
#
loop_
_entity.id
_entity.type
_entity.pdbx_description
1 polymer ?
#
loop_
_entity_poly.entity_id
_entity_poly.type
_entity_poly.pdbx_seq_one_letter_code
_entity_poly.pdbx_strand_id
1 'polypeptide(L)'
;MATKYFALLTNIGAAKLANATALGAQVEITQMAVGDGNGALPTPNPAQTALTHELRRAQLNMLTIDPVNTNQIIAEQVIPEDVGGWWIREIGLFDKDGDMIAVANCAETYKPQLQEGSGRVQVIRVILIVSSTEAVTLKIDPSVVLATRKYVDDAVIEVKAYADDVMKKHVAAANPHKQYPLIANALKEMVDAGLVNQILENLGLGEGSALPVGVPVPWPSATPPTGWLKCNGAAFSAEEYPELA
;
A
#
# COMPACT_ATOMS: atom_id res chain seq x y z
N MET A 1 45.29 -2.76 -5.73
CA MET A 1 45.18 -1.57 -4.83
C MET A 1 44.44 -2.03 -3.59
N ALA A 2 44.91 -1.70 -2.38
CA ALA A 2 44.14 -1.99 -1.16
C ALA A 2 42.88 -1.11 -1.14
N THR A 3 41.73 -1.69 -0.83
CA THR A 3 40.46 -0.98 -0.72
C THR A 3 40.54 0.00 0.45
N LYS A 4 40.42 1.29 0.20
CA LYS A 4 40.55 2.35 1.22
C LYS A 4 39.32 2.41 2.12
N TYR A 5 38.13 2.15 1.54
CA TYR A 5 36.83 2.20 2.25
C TYR A 5 36.19 0.83 2.22
N PHE A 6 35.83 0.32 3.38
CA PHE A 6 35.24 -1.02 3.51
C PHE A 6 34.41 -1.14 4.80
N ALA A 7 33.52 -2.10 4.80
CA ALA A 7 32.75 -2.54 5.95
C ALA A 7 33.18 -3.94 6.36
N LEU A 8 33.15 -4.23 7.65
CA LEU A 8 33.39 -5.56 8.18
C LEU A 8 32.50 -5.85 9.39
N LEU A 9 32.30 -7.14 9.65
CA LEU A 9 31.65 -7.58 10.89
C LEU A 9 32.61 -7.42 12.05
N THR A 10 32.08 -6.98 13.18
CA THR A 10 32.81 -7.06 14.46
C THR A 10 32.88 -8.52 14.94
N ASN A 11 33.76 -8.81 15.90
CA ASN A 11 33.81 -10.11 16.54
C ASN A 11 32.46 -10.50 17.16
N ILE A 12 31.80 -9.54 17.80
CA ILE A 12 30.46 -9.71 18.38
C ILE A 12 29.43 -10.00 17.27
N GLY A 13 29.45 -9.21 16.19
CA GLY A 13 28.55 -9.39 15.06
C GLY A 13 28.73 -10.74 14.39
N ALA A 14 29.95 -11.15 14.16
CA ALA A 14 30.27 -12.46 13.58
C ALA A 14 29.78 -13.61 14.47
N ALA A 15 30.01 -13.52 15.79
CA ALA A 15 29.55 -14.53 16.75
C ALA A 15 28.00 -14.58 16.81
N LYS A 16 27.31 -13.44 16.87
CA LYS A 16 25.84 -13.38 16.89
C LYS A 16 25.25 -13.97 15.61
N LEU A 17 25.79 -13.63 14.43
CA LEU A 17 25.34 -14.18 13.15
C LEU A 17 25.57 -15.69 13.03
N ALA A 18 26.72 -16.18 13.48
CA ALA A 18 27.02 -17.61 13.48
C ALA A 18 26.05 -18.39 14.40
N ASN A 19 25.79 -17.88 15.60
CA ASN A 19 24.83 -18.45 16.53
C ASN A 19 23.40 -18.41 15.97
N ALA A 20 23.00 -17.30 15.36
CA ALA A 20 21.68 -17.18 14.72
C ALA A 20 21.49 -18.20 13.62
N THR A 21 22.51 -18.37 12.74
CA THR A 21 22.49 -19.39 11.67
C THR A 21 22.36 -20.81 12.26
N ALA A 22 23.12 -21.12 13.31
CA ALA A 22 23.11 -22.46 13.92
C ALA A 22 21.79 -22.79 14.64
N LEU A 23 21.14 -21.80 15.21
CA LEU A 23 19.91 -21.95 16.03
C LEU A 23 18.62 -21.67 15.25
N GLY A 24 18.69 -21.28 13.97
CA GLY A 24 17.54 -20.82 13.22
C GLY A 24 16.92 -19.53 13.76
N ALA A 25 17.72 -18.73 14.49
CA ALA A 25 17.34 -17.41 14.99
C ALA A 25 17.80 -16.31 14.02
N GLN A 26 17.46 -15.07 14.34
CA GLN A 26 17.84 -13.92 13.52
C GLN A 26 18.43 -12.80 14.39
N VAL A 27 19.42 -12.07 13.83
CA VAL A 27 19.96 -10.84 14.43
C VAL A 27 19.14 -9.65 13.93
N GLU A 28 18.59 -8.89 14.85
CA GLU A 28 17.81 -7.70 14.54
C GLU A 28 18.72 -6.46 14.53
N ILE A 29 19.21 -6.08 13.35
CA ILE A 29 19.96 -4.84 13.15
C ILE A 29 18.95 -3.70 13.05
N THR A 30 18.97 -2.77 13.99
CA THR A 30 17.94 -1.74 14.13
C THR A 30 18.46 -0.32 13.98
N GLN A 31 19.74 -0.07 14.31
CA GLN A 31 20.30 1.26 14.35
C GLN A 31 21.57 1.40 13.54
N MET A 32 21.80 2.60 13.03
CA MET A 32 23.07 3.03 12.45
C MET A 32 23.59 4.24 13.24
N ALA A 33 24.87 4.19 13.58
CA ALA A 33 25.58 5.35 14.11
C ALA A 33 26.59 5.86 13.08
N VAL A 34 26.85 7.16 13.10
CA VAL A 34 27.86 7.85 12.32
C VAL A 34 28.78 8.65 13.24
N GLY A 35 30.04 8.74 12.85
CA GLY A 35 31.05 9.44 13.59
C GLY A 35 32.10 10.11 12.69
N ASP A 36 32.90 11.00 13.26
CA ASP A 36 33.95 11.71 12.54
C ASP A 36 35.36 11.13 12.71
N GLY A 37 35.47 9.97 13.41
CA GLY A 37 36.75 9.34 13.66
C GLY A 37 37.70 10.19 14.50
N ASN A 38 37.17 11.13 15.30
CA ASN A 38 37.94 12.09 16.07
C ASN A 38 38.92 12.92 15.19
N GLY A 39 38.40 13.34 14.04
CA GLY A 39 39.13 14.19 13.08
C GLY A 39 40.04 13.44 12.08
N ALA A 40 40.15 12.13 12.16
CA ALA A 40 40.92 11.30 11.22
C ALA A 40 40.08 10.18 10.63
N LEU A 41 40.47 9.67 9.46
CA LEU A 41 39.82 8.51 8.86
C LEU A 41 40.22 7.23 9.62
N PRO A 42 39.31 6.58 10.35
CA PRO A 42 39.62 5.38 11.09
C PRO A 42 39.76 4.16 10.16
N THR A 43 40.55 3.18 10.58
CA THR A 43 40.60 1.87 9.95
C THR A 43 39.68 0.94 10.72
N PRO A 44 38.60 0.40 10.10
CA PRO A 44 37.72 -0.54 10.77
C PRO A 44 38.47 -1.75 11.34
N ASN A 45 38.15 -2.12 12.59
CA ASN A 45 38.76 -3.23 13.29
C ASN A 45 37.68 -4.17 13.85
N PRO A 46 37.76 -5.49 13.63
CA PRO A 46 36.78 -6.45 14.14
C PRO A 46 36.62 -6.46 15.68
N ALA A 47 37.63 -6.03 16.42
CA ALA A 47 37.60 -5.98 17.88
C ALA A 47 36.82 -4.75 18.42
N GLN A 48 36.40 -3.83 17.56
CA GLN A 48 35.65 -2.64 17.99
C GLN A 48 34.26 -3.02 18.54
N THR A 49 33.88 -2.35 19.61
CA THR A 49 32.55 -2.41 20.23
C THR A 49 31.82 -1.08 20.16
N ALA A 50 32.49 -0.02 19.75
CA ALA A 50 31.98 1.33 19.57
C ALA A 50 32.72 2.04 18.43
N LEU A 51 32.15 3.11 17.91
CA LEU A 51 32.82 4.04 17.01
C LEU A 51 33.95 4.77 17.74
N THR A 52 34.93 5.27 17.00
CA THR A 52 36.02 6.08 17.55
C THR A 52 35.49 7.37 18.17
N HIS A 53 34.57 8.04 17.49
CA HIS A 53 33.87 9.22 17.99
C HIS A 53 32.47 9.30 17.39
N GLU A 54 31.50 8.72 18.09
CA GLU A 54 30.10 8.71 17.68
C GLU A 54 29.47 10.11 17.83
N LEU A 55 28.85 10.61 16.78
CA LEU A 55 28.17 11.90 16.77
C LEU A 55 26.65 11.77 16.73
N ARG A 56 26.16 10.71 16.09
CA ARG A 56 24.74 10.45 15.97
C ARG A 56 24.47 8.95 15.86
N ARG A 57 23.43 8.49 16.57
CA ARG A 57 22.85 7.16 16.41
C ARG A 57 21.34 7.31 16.21
N ALA A 58 20.79 6.61 15.23
CA ALA A 58 19.34 6.59 14.98
C ALA A 58 18.93 5.28 14.31
N GLN A 59 17.62 5.06 14.28
CA GLN A 59 17.03 3.91 13.60
C GLN A 59 17.39 3.88 12.11
N LEU A 60 17.48 2.68 11.56
CA LEU A 60 17.63 2.48 10.12
C LEU A 60 16.35 2.90 9.39
N ASN A 61 16.51 3.50 8.22
CA ASN A 61 15.41 3.77 7.30
C ASN A 61 15.14 2.61 6.35
N MET A 62 16.19 1.83 6.04
CA MET A 62 16.08 0.66 5.18
C MET A 62 17.12 -0.39 5.57
N LEU A 63 16.71 -1.65 5.54
CA LEU A 63 17.58 -2.81 5.62
C LEU A 63 17.06 -3.86 4.65
N THR A 64 17.80 -4.16 3.60
CA THR A 64 17.39 -5.07 2.53
C THR A 64 18.52 -5.97 2.11
N ILE A 65 18.19 -7.10 1.49
CA ILE A 65 19.17 -7.92 0.77
C ILE A 65 19.44 -7.25 -0.58
N ASP A 66 20.70 -7.23 -1.02
CA ASP A 66 21.06 -6.76 -2.35
C ASP A 66 20.43 -7.70 -3.40
N PRO A 67 19.59 -7.17 -4.32
CA PRO A 67 18.94 -8.00 -5.34
C PRO A 67 19.92 -8.63 -6.34
N VAL A 68 21.13 -8.09 -6.45
CA VAL A 68 22.20 -8.60 -7.34
C VAL A 68 23.09 -9.60 -6.62
N ASN A 69 23.40 -9.36 -5.34
CA ASN A 69 24.31 -10.16 -4.54
C ASN A 69 23.63 -10.61 -3.24
N THR A 70 23.03 -11.78 -3.25
CA THR A 70 22.23 -12.31 -2.13
C THR A 70 23.02 -12.52 -0.82
N ASN A 71 24.35 -12.42 -0.85
CA ASN A 71 25.22 -12.46 0.33
C ASN A 71 25.52 -11.07 0.91
N GLN A 72 24.84 -10.04 0.41
CA GLN A 72 25.04 -8.65 0.83
C GLN A 72 23.74 -8.08 1.40
N ILE A 73 23.91 -7.30 2.46
CA ILE A 73 22.83 -6.52 3.08
C ILE A 73 23.11 -5.05 2.83
N ILE A 74 22.10 -4.32 2.43
CA ILE A 74 22.14 -2.88 2.28
C ILE A 74 21.41 -2.26 3.45
N ALA A 75 22.11 -1.45 4.25
CA ALA A 75 21.57 -0.67 5.35
C ALA A 75 21.61 0.81 5.00
N GLU A 76 20.51 1.51 5.21
CA GLU A 76 20.41 2.94 4.94
C GLU A 76 19.87 3.72 6.15
N GLN A 77 20.45 4.90 6.37
CA GLN A 77 19.93 5.89 7.28
C GLN A 77 19.85 7.25 6.61
N VAL A 78 18.75 7.95 6.84
CA VAL A 78 18.55 9.32 6.40
C VAL A 78 18.89 10.26 7.55
N ILE A 79 19.78 11.21 7.29
CA ILE A 79 20.09 12.29 8.21
C ILE A 79 19.37 13.55 7.73
N PRO A 80 18.39 14.08 8.50
CA PRO A 80 17.61 15.24 8.11
C PRO A 80 18.44 16.53 8.07
N GLU A 81 17.88 17.59 7.51
CA GLU A 81 18.59 18.85 7.26
C GLU A 81 18.91 19.66 8.52
N ASP A 82 18.14 19.46 9.57
CA ASP A 82 18.31 20.11 10.87
C ASP A 82 19.40 19.46 11.76
N VAL A 83 19.93 18.31 11.33
CA VAL A 83 20.98 17.55 12.02
C VAL A 83 22.26 17.58 11.20
N GLY A 84 23.38 17.99 11.80
CA GLY A 84 24.66 18.11 11.09
C GLY A 84 25.66 19.03 11.80
N GLY A 85 26.48 19.73 11.03
CA GLY A 85 27.56 20.56 11.52
C GLY A 85 28.87 19.81 11.74
N TRP A 86 28.99 18.58 11.15
CA TRP A 86 30.13 17.70 11.39
C TRP A 86 30.49 16.85 10.16
N TRP A 87 31.68 16.26 10.21
CA TRP A 87 32.17 15.33 9.20
C TRP A 87 31.74 13.91 9.52
N ILE A 88 31.46 13.12 8.49
CA ILE A 88 31.23 11.68 8.57
C ILE A 88 32.46 10.97 8.00
N ARG A 89 33.05 10.05 8.79
CA ARG A 89 34.22 9.24 8.43
C ARG A 89 34.05 7.77 8.80
N GLU A 90 33.18 7.48 9.77
CA GLU A 90 32.92 6.14 10.26
C GLU A 90 31.43 5.87 10.43
N ILE A 91 31.06 4.60 10.32
CA ILE A 91 29.67 4.14 10.38
C ILE A 91 29.65 2.84 11.18
N GLY A 92 28.69 2.69 12.10
CA GLY A 92 28.44 1.48 12.87
C GLY A 92 27.01 0.99 12.69
N LEU A 93 26.83 -0.32 12.57
CA LEU A 93 25.52 -0.96 12.62
C LEU A 93 25.34 -1.64 13.97
N PHE A 94 24.19 -1.42 14.60
CA PHE A 94 23.89 -1.92 15.94
C PHE A 94 22.59 -2.71 15.93
N ASP A 95 22.58 -3.77 16.74
CA ASP A 95 21.36 -4.55 16.95
C ASP A 95 20.45 -3.95 18.04
N LYS A 96 19.33 -4.62 18.30
CA LYS A 96 18.35 -4.20 19.32
C LYS A 96 18.92 -4.20 20.74
N ASP A 97 19.95 -5.00 20.99
CA ASP A 97 20.59 -5.11 22.30
C ASP A 97 21.64 -4.01 22.52
N GLY A 98 21.95 -3.25 21.44
CA GLY A 98 22.94 -2.18 21.45
C GLY A 98 24.37 -2.66 21.13
N ASP A 99 24.54 -3.90 20.72
CA ASP A 99 25.82 -4.44 20.32
C ASP A 99 26.19 -4.01 18.89
N MET A 100 27.45 -3.62 18.69
CA MET A 100 27.93 -3.24 17.36
C MET A 100 28.20 -4.48 16.51
N ILE A 101 27.36 -4.67 15.47
CA ILE A 101 27.40 -5.82 14.59
C ILE A 101 28.41 -5.64 13.47
N ALA A 102 28.50 -4.42 12.93
CA ALA A 102 29.42 -4.09 11.86
C ALA A 102 29.96 -2.67 12.01
N VAL A 103 31.14 -2.46 11.47
CA VAL A 103 31.80 -1.16 11.39
C VAL A 103 32.35 -0.93 9.99
N ALA A 104 32.25 0.31 9.51
CA ALA A 104 32.76 0.75 8.24
C ALA A 104 33.45 2.10 8.35
N ASN A 105 34.36 2.37 7.43
CA ASN A 105 34.79 3.73 7.15
C ASN A 105 34.21 4.20 5.80
N CYS A 106 34.15 5.50 5.59
CA CYS A 106 33.66 6.08 4.35
C CYS A 106 34.51 7.28 3.91
N ALA A 107 34.30 7.69 2.66
CA ALA A 107 34.89 8.94 2.18
C ALA A 107 34.39 10.10 3.05
N GLU A 108 35.32 10.97 3.45
CA GLU A 108 35.01 12.12 4.30
C GLU A 108 33.93 12.97 3.65
N THR A 109 32.83 13.17 4.36
CA THR A 109 31.71 13.94 3.87
C THR A 109 31.25 14.89 4.97
N TYR A 110 31.18 16.18 4.68
CA TYR A 110 30.60 17.16 5.59
C TYR A 110 29.07 17.13 5.51
N LYS A 111 28.43 17.00 6.64
CA LYS A 111 26.97 17.08 6.78
C LYS A 111 26.60 18.46 7.33
N PRO A 112 26.17 19.40 6.46
CA PRO A 112 25.72 20.72 6.92
C PRO A 112 24.39 20.57 7.67
N GLN A 113 24.15 21.49 8.61
CA GLN A 113 22.86 21.65 9.26
C GLN A 113 22.20 22.96 8.84
N LEU A 114 20.87 23.03 8.93
CA LEU A 114 20.10 24.18 8.43
C LEU A 114 20.50 25.50 9.10
N GLN A 115 20.89 25.47 10.37
CA GLN A 115 21.34 26.65 11.13
C GLN A 115 22.61 27.30 10.59
N GLU A 116 23.39 26.58 9.76
CA GLU A 116 24.54 27.13 9.05
C GLU A 116 24.18 27.92 7.80
N GLY A 117 22.87 28.05 7.49
CA GLY A 117 22.35 28.74 6.31
C GLY A 117 22.19 27.86 5.07
N SER A 118 22.58 26.57 5.14
CA SER A 118 22.42 25.60 4.06
C SER A 118 22.27 24.20 4.62
N GLY A 119 21.03 23.74 4.80
CA GLY A 119 20.71 22.38 5.19
C GLY A 119 20.69 21.41 3.99
N ARG A 120 20.97 20.14 4.23
CA ARG A 120 20.86 19.07 3.23
C ARG A 120 20.46 17.77 3.89
N VAL A 121 19.42 17.11 3.38
CA VAL A 121 19.15 15.70 3.70
C VAL A 121 20.25 14.84 3.11
N GLN A 122 20.81 13.92 3.90
CA GLN A 122 21.87 13.02 3.46
C GLN A 122 21.50 11.58 3.76
N VAL A 123 21.59 10.72 2.74
CA VAL A 123 21.42 9.29 2.89
C VAL A 123 22.79 8.64 3.08
N ILE A 124 22.95 7.89 4.16
CA ILE A 124 24.11 7.06 4.43
C ILE A 124 23.74 5.62 4.07
N ARG A 125 24.52 5.01 3.18
CA ARG A 125 24.33 3.62 2.74
C ARG A 125 25.57 2.81 3.05
N VAL A 126 25.38 1.65 3.68
CA VAL A 126 26.43 0.66 3.93
C VAL A 126 26.03 -0.65 3.28
N ILE A 127 26.97 -1.26 2.58
CA ILE A 127 26.84 -2.62 2.05
C ILE A 127 27.72 -3.53 2.92
N LEU A 128 27.08 -4.51 3.56
CA LEU A 128 27.74 -5.47 4.43
C LEU A 128 27.66 -6.86 3.81
N ILE A 129 28.81 -7.50 3.65
CA ILE A 129 28.89 -8.90 3.21
C ILE A 129 28.72 -9.81 4.43
N VAL A 130 27.78 -10.74 4.34
CA VAL A 130 27.47 -11.72 5.40
C VAL A 130 27.50 -13.13 4.84
N SER A 131 27.75 -14.12 5.70
CA SER A 131 27.75 -15.54 5.30
C SER A 131 26.33 -16.08 5.05
N SER A 132 25.32 -15.54 5.73
CA SER A 132 23.92 -15.88 5.56
C SER A 132 23.06 -14.65 5.82
N THR A 133 22.27 -14.26 4.83
CA THR A 133 21.30 -13.16 4.96
C THR A 133 20.02 -13.59 5.69
N GLU A 134 19.74 -14.90 5.73
CA GLU A 134 18.59 -15.48 6.48
C GLU A 134 18.73 -15.30 8.00
N ALA A 135 19.99 -15.16 8.49
CA ALA A 135 20.28 -14.91 9.91
C ALA A 135 20.06 -13.45 10.33
N VAL A 136 19.60 -12.59 9.43
CA VAL A 136 19.35 -11.18 9.71
C VAL A 136 17.86 -10.87 9.53
N THR A 137 17.25 -10.27 10.55
CA THR A 137 15.87 -9.75 10.43
C THR A 137 15.85 -8.46 9.64
N LEU A 138 15.06 -8.44 8.58
CA LEU A 138 14.88 -7.27 7.69
C LEU A 138 13.69 -6.38 8.10
N LYS A 139 13.28 -6.43 9.37
CA LYS A 139 12.19 -5.60 9.88
C LYS A 139 12.69 -4.22 10.27
N ILE A 140 12.08 -3.21 9.68
CA ILE A 140 12.22 -1.81 10.07
C ILE A 140 10.86 -1.35 10.58
N ASP A 141 10.84 -0.58 11.68
CA ASP A 141 9.62 0.02 12.18
C ASP A 141 9.15 1.11 11.21
N PRO A 142 8.00 0.94 10.54
CA PRO A 142 7.51 1.90 9.56
C PRO A 142 7.19 3.27 10.16
N SER A 143 7.03 3.38 11.48
CA SER A 143 6.77 4.67 12.15
C SER A 143 7.97 5.61 12.17
N VAL A 144 9.18 5.11 11.91
CA VAL A 144 10.44 5.86 11.99
C VAL A 144 11.08 6.12 10.61
N VAL A 145 10.48 5.58 9.54
CA VAL A 145 11.06 5.61 8.19
C VAL A 145 10.68 6.91 7.47
N LEU A 146 11.66 7.77 7.23
CA LEU A 146 11.55 8.79 6.18
C LEU A 146 11.64 8.08 4.82
N ALA A 147 10.52 8.01 4.10
CA ALA A 147 10.49 7.44 2.76
C ALA A 147 11.44 8.21 1.83
N THR A 148 12.34 7.50 1.16
CA THR A 148 13.14 8.12 0.10
C THR A 148 12.23 8.50 -1.08
N ARG A 149 12.59 9.55 -1.85
CA ARG A 149 11.82 9.92 -3.05
C ARG A 149 11.61 8.72 -3.98
N LYS A 150 12.66 7.92 -4.21
CA LYS A 150 12.57 6.73 -5.05
C LYS A 150 11.51 5.73 -4.53
N TYR A 151 11.47 5.46 -3.23
CA TYR A 151 10.47 4.57 -2.64
C TYR A 151 9.04 5.08 -2.86
N VAL A 152 8.83 6.39 -2.67
CA VAL A 152 7.52 7.02 -2.91
C VAL A 152 7.14 6.96 -4.40
N ASP A 153 8.08 7.26 -5.28
CA ASP A 153 7.85 7.23 -6.73
C ASP A 153 7.50 5.81 -7.22
N ASP A 154 8.24 4.81 -6.77
CA ASP A 154 8.00 3.40 -7.10
C ASP A 154 6.61 2.95 -6.60
N ALA A 155 6.24 3.27 -5.35
CA ALA A 155 4.92 2.96 -4.79
C ALA A 155 3.78 3.67 -5.53
N VAL A 156 3.99 4.93 -5.94
CA VAL A 156 3.01 5.69 -6.74
C VAL A 156 2.83 5.09 -8.13
N ILE A 157 3.91 4.62 -8.77
CA ILE A 157 3.83 3.95 -10.08
C ILE A 157 3.01 2.65 -9.97
N GLU A 158 3.27 1.84 -8.92
CA GLU A 158 2.53 0.60 -8.69
C GLU A 158 1.03 0.86 -8.47
N VAL A 159 0.68 1.84 -7.63
CA VAL A 159 -0.72 2.21 -7.38
C VAL A 159 -1.40 2.73 -8.64
N LYS A 160 -0.72 3.54 -9.45
CA LYS A 160 -1.26 4.02 -10.74
C LYS A 160 -1.50 2.86 -11.71
N ALA A 161 -0.54 1.94 -11.83
CA ALA A 161 -0.69 0.77 -12.69
C ALA A 161 -1.87 -0.12 -12.26
N TYR A 162 -2.04 -0.33 -10.96
CA TYR A 162 -3.18 -1.05 -10.41
C TYR A 162 -4.51 -0.33 -10.70
N ALA A 163 -4.59 0.98 -10.48
CA ALA A 163 -5.79 1.77 -10.75
C ALA A 163 -6.18 1.74 -12.24
N ASP A 164 -5.20 1.85 -13.13
CA ASP A 164 -5.41 1.78 -14.58
C ASP A 164 -5.92 0.39 -15.01
N ASP A 165 -5.38 -0.69 -14.44
CA ASP A 165 -5.84 -2.06 -14.72
C ASP A 165 -7.27 -2.29 -14.25
N VAL A 166 -7.61 -1.85 -13.03
CA VAL A 166 -8.97 -1.94 -12.49
C VAL A 166 -9.95 -1.13 -13.36
N MET A 167 -9.58 0.08 -13.76
CA MET A 167 -10.41 0.92 -14.63
C MET A 167 -10.60 0.29 -16.00
N LYS A 168 -9.56 -0.25 -16.62
CA LYS A 168 -9.66 -0.96 -17.92
C LYS A 168 -10.60 -2.16 -17.82
N LYS A 169 -10.49 -2.96 -16.75
CA LYS A 169 -11.39 -4.10 -16.50
C LYS A 169 -12.83 -3.65 -16.31
N HIS A 170 -13.04 -2.56 -15.58
CA HIS A 170 -14.36 -1.98 -15.37
C HIS A 170 -15.00 -1.49 -16.67
N VAL A 171 -14.26 -0.74 -17.49
CA VAL A 171 -14.76 -0.23 -18.78
C VAL A 171 -14.99 -1.36 -19.80
N ALA A 172 -14.17 -2.41 -19.78
CA ALA A 172 -14.30 -3.56 -20.68
C ALA A 172 -15.44 -4.52 -20.29
N ALA A 173 -15.96 -4.45 -19.07
CA ALA A 173 -17.05 -5.30 -18.63
C ALA A 173 -18.36 -4.93 -19.34
N ALA A 174 -19.08 -5.93 -19.85
CA ALA A 174 -20.36 -5.72 -20.55
C ALA A 174 -21.43 -5.09 -19.67
N ASN A 175 -21.41 -5.38 -18.35
CA ASN A 175 -22.26 -4.75 -17.34
C ASN A 175 -21.49 -4.62 -16.02
N PRO A 176 -20.67 -3.56 -15.85
CA PRO A 176 -19.90 -3.34 -14.63
C PRO A 176 -20.77 -2.97 -13.42
N HIS A 177 -22.00 -2.51 -13.66
CA HIS A 177 -22.97 -2.10 -12.66
C HIS A 177 -24.23 -2.96 -12.70
N LYS A 178 -24.10 -4.22 -12.30
CA LYS A 178 -25.19 -5.23 -12.36
C LYS A 178 -26.46 -4.82 -11.60
N GLN A 179 -26.41 -3.83 -10.72
CA GLN A 179 -27.56 -3.27 -10.03
C GLN A 179 -28.47 -2.40 -10.93
N TYR A 180 -27.99 -2.01 -12.11
CA TYR A 180 -28.77 -1.23 -13.09
C TYR A 180 -29.14 -2.07 -14.29
N PRO A 181 -30.39 -1.97 -14.80
CA PRO A 181 -30.79 -2.59 -16.05
C PRO A 181 -30.07 -1.95 -17.23
N LEU A 182 -29.68 -2.77 -18.20
CA LEU A 182 -29.13 -2.26 -19.46
C LEU A 182 -30.25 -1.84 -20.41
N ILE A 183 -30.11 -0.66 -21.00
CA ILE A 183 -31.07 -0.16 -22.02
C ILE A 183 -31.21 -1.17 -23.17
N ALA A 184 -30.12 -1.78 -23.60
CA ALA A 184 -30.08 -2.78 -24.68
C ALA A 184 -30.91 -4.05 -24.37
N ASN A 185 -31.16 -4.36 -23.10
CA ASN A 185 -31.91 -5.53 -22.67
C ASN A 185 -33.39 -5.27 -22.47
N ALA A 186 -33.86 -4.03 -22.63
CA ALA A 186 -35.26 -3.65 -22.54
C ALA A 186 -36.01 -4.25 -21.32
N LEU A 187 -35.42 -4.09 -20.13
CA LEU A 187 -35.91 -4.60 -18.85
C LEU A 187 -35.85 -6.13 -18.65
N LYS A 188 -35.12 -6.85 -19.50
CA LYS A 188 -35.02 -8.32 -19.39
C LYS A 188 -34.52 -8.77 -18.02
N GLU A 189 -33.61 -8.04 -17.37
CA GLU A 189 -33.10 -8.31 -16.03
C GLU A 189 -34.23 -8.35 -14.97
N MET A 190 -35.19 -7.46 -15.10
CA MET A 190 -36.36 -7.41 -14.22
C MET A 190 -37.33 -8.56 -14.47
N VAL A 191 -37.47 -8.96 -15.76
CA VAL A 191 -38.27 -10.13 -16.14
C VAL A 191 -37.65 -11.41 -15.58
N ASP A 192 -36.34 -11.56 -15.75
CA ASP A 192 -35.59 -12.71 -15.23
C ASP A 192 -35.61 -12.78 -13.68
N ALA A 193 -35.76 -11.61 -13.00
CA ALA A 193 -35.94 -11.51 -11.56
C ALA A 193 -37.39 -11.76 -11.11
N GLY A 194 -38.33 -12.04 -12.02
CA GLY A 194 -39.75 -12.30 -11.70
C GLY A 194 -40.57 -11.05 -11.34
N LEU A 195 -40.11 -9.85 -11.69
CA LEU A 195 -40.70 -8.57 -11.29
C LEU A 195 -41.69 -8.01 -12.33
N VAL A 196 -42.19 -8.81 -13.28
CA VAL A 196 -43.06 -8.33 -14.36
C VAL A 196 -44.30 -7.62 -13.84
N ASN A 197 -45.00 -8.22 -12.89
CA ASN A 197 -46.23 -7.64 -12.33
C ASN A 197 -45.94 -6.29 -11.64
N GLN A 198 -44.85 -6.21 -10.89
CA GLN A 198 -44.43 -4.98 -10.22
C GLN A 198 -44.12 -3.85 -11.23
N ILE A 199 -43.48 -4.20 -12.36
CA ILE A 199 -43.20 -3.27 -13.44
C ILE A 199 -44.52 -2.73 -14.03
N LEU A 200 -45.45 -3.65 -14.33
CA LEU A 200 -46.76 -3.26 -14.89
C LEU A 200 -47.55 -2.37 -13.94
N GLU A 201 -47.56 -2.69 -12.65
CA GLU A 201 -48.18 -1.84 -11.61
C GLU A 201 -47.52 -0.46 -11.55
N ASN A 202 -46.18 -0.39 -11.51
CA ASN A 202 -45.42 0.88 -11.45
C ASN A 202 -45.63 1.74 -12.69
N LEU A 203 -45.91 1.15 -13.83
CA LEU A 203 -46.22 1.83 -15.09
C LEU A 203 -47.69 2.19 -15.25
N GLY A 204 -48.55 1.83 -14.28
CA GLY A 204 -49.99 2.03 -14.37
C GLY A 204 -50.67 1.10 -15.42
N LEU A 205 -50.00 0.03 -15.84
CA LEU A 205 -50.47 -0.94 -16.81
C LEU A 205 -51.02 -2.22 -16.16
N GLY A 206 -51.39 -2.16 -14.88
CA GLY A 206 -51.87 -3.28 -14.08
C GLY A 206 -52.86 -4.14 -14.88
N GLU A 207 -52.77 -5.49 -14.71
CA GLU A 207 -53.56 -6.50 -15.43
C GLU A 207 -53.63 -6.33 -16.98
N GLY A 208 -52.67 -5.58 -17.58
CA GLY A 208 -52.51 -5.47 -19.03
C GLY A 208 -53.37 -4.42 -19.69
N SER A 209 -53.91 -3.47 -18.95
CA SER A 209 -54.73 -2.41 -19.50
C SER A 209 -53.92 -1.15 -19.83
N ALA A 210 -53.54 -0.95 -21.06
CA ALA A 210 -53.04 0.32 -21.58
C ALA A 210 -54.20 1.26 -22.02
N LEU A 211 -55.43 0.88 -21.77
CA LEU A 211 -56.61 1.65 -22.10
C LEU A 211 -56.95 2.65 -21.03
N PRO A 212 -57.34 3.90 -21.40
CA PRO A 212 -57.82 4.88 -20.41
C PRO A 212 -59.03 4.34 -19.66
N VAL A 213 -59.17 4.74 -18.39
CA VAL A 213 -60.34 4.40 -17.57
C VAL A 213 -61.60 4.91 -18.28
N GLY A 214 -62.68 4.12 -18.28
CA GLY A 214 -63.93 4.42 -18.91
C GLY A 214 -64.06 4.07 -20.39
N VAL A 215 -63.04 3.53 -21.05
CA VAL A 215 -63.14 3.07 -22.43
C VAL A 215 -63.88 1.74 -22.51
N PRO A 216 -65.02 1.63 -23.23
CA PRO A 216 -65.73 0.38 -23.42
C PRO A 216 -64.95 -0.57 -24.34
N VAL A 217 -64.79 -1.81 -23.90
CA VAL A 217 -64.10 -2.87 -24.67
C VAL A 217 -65.02 -4.07 -24.85
N PRO A 218 -65.12 -4.59 -26.07
CA PRO A 218 -65.80 -5.84 -26.30
C PRO A 218 -65.10 -7.00 -25.56
N TRP A 219 -65.82 -7.74 -24.73
CA TRP A 219 -65.24 -8.84 -23.97
C TRP A 219 -65.91 -10.16 -24.32
N PRO A 220 -65.17 -11.22 -24.65
CA PRO A 220 -65.70 -12.46 -25.19
C PRO A 220 -66.36 -13.36 -24.18
N SER A 221 -66.21 -13.09 -22.88
CA SER A 221 -66.83 -13.94 -21.83
C SER A 221 -67.89 -13.20 -21.03
N ALA A 222 -68.77 -13.98 -20.34
CA ALA A 222 -69.86 -13.43 -19.53
C ALA A 222 -69.33 -12.69 -18.26
N THR A 223 -68.12 -12.94 -17.85
CA THR A 223 -67.51 -12.35 -16.64
C THR A 223 -66.33 -11.52 -17.04
N PRO A 224 -66.31 -10.19 -16.78
CA PRO A 224 -65.17 -9.37 -17.03
C PRO A 224 -64.04 -9.68 -16.05
N PRO A 225 -62.78 -9.32 -16.35
CA PRO A 225 -61.68 -9.42 -15.42
C PRO A 225 -61.88 -8.53 -14.20
N THR A 226 -61.08 -8.75 -13.15
CA THR A 226 -61.00 -7.87 -11.98
C THR A 226 -60.66 -6.46 -12.41
N GLY A 227 -61.35 -5.44 -11.85
CA GLY A 227 -61.18 -4.03 -12.21
C GLY A 227 -62.03 -3.58 -13.39
N TRP A 228 -62.80 -4.47 -14.04
CA TRP A 228 -63.69 -4.15 -15.17
C TRP A 228 -65.16 -4.28 -14.80
N LEU A 229 -65.97 -3.35 -15.26
CA LEU A 229 -67.42 -3.35 -15.07
C LEU A 229 -68.14 -3.71 -16.40
N LYS A 230 -69.30 -4.35 -16.27
CA LYS A 230 -70.19 -4.55 -17.39
C LYS A 230 -70.93 -3.28 -17.76
N CYS A 231 -70.95 -2.89 -19.06
CA CYS A 231 -71.74 -1.79 -19.55
C CYS A 231 -73.23 -2.21 -19.68
N ASN A 232 -73.91 -2.53 -18.58
CA ASN A 232 -75.29 -3.01 -18.52
C ASN A 232 -76.24 -2.02 -17.83
N GLY A 233 -75.78 -0.83 -17.49
CA GLY A 233 -76.60 0.20 -16.86
C GLY A 233 -76.71 0.01 -15.33
N ALA A 234 -76.03 -0.93 -14.71
CA ALA A 234 -76.00 -1.09 -13.26
C ALA A 234 -75.21 0.06 -12.61
N ALA A 235 -75.67 0.52 -11.44
CA ALA A 235 -74.95 1.49 -10.64
C ALA A 235 -73.63 0.86 -10.12
N PHE A 236 -72.58 1.68 -10.02
CA PHE A 236 -71.30 1.30 -9.41
C PHE A 236 -70.97 2.24 -8.24
N SER A 237 -70.11 1.79 -7.36
CA SER A 237 -69.68 2.57 -6.20
C SER A 237 -68.50 3.47 -6.59
N ALA A 238 -68.63 4.78 -6.33
CA ALA A 238 -67.51 5.73 -6.48
C ALA A 238 -66.36 5.50 -5.49
N GLU A 239 -66.62 4.81 -4.36
CA GLU A 239 -65.58 4.42 -3.42
C GLU A 239 -64.74 3.26 -3.95
N GLU A 240 -65.39 2.32 -4.67
CA GLU A 240 -64.76 1.14 -5.23
C GLU A 240 -64.04 1.46 -6.58
N TYR A 241 -64.58 2.41 -7.35
CA TYR A 241 -64.06 2.83 -8.66
C TYR A 241 -63.88 4.36 -8.74
N PRO A 242 -62.99 4.94 -7.97
CA PRO A 242 -62.87 6.41 -7.86
C PRO A 242 -62.43 7.08 -9.18
N GLU A 243 -61.69 6.38 -10.02
CA GLU A 243 -61.20 6.90 -11.31
C GLU A 243 -62.29 6.91 -12.40
N LEU A 244 -63.39 6.18 -12.21
CA LEU A 244 -64.53 6.09 -13.14
C LEU A 244 -65.67 7.07 -12.77
N ALA A 245 -65.68 7.54 -11.53
CA ALA A 245 -66.70 8.43 -10.98
C ALA A 245 -66.37 9.90 -11.26
#